data_a3b99ac13dcee0f466aa112ae207a97f
#
_entry.id   a3b99ac13dcee0f466aa112ae207a97f
#
_cell.length_a   1.000
_cell.length_b   1.000
_cell.length_c   1.000
_cell.angle_alpha   90.00
_cell.angle_beta   90.00
_cell.angle_gamma   90.00
#
_symmetry.space_group_name_H-M   'P 1'
#
loop_
_entity.id
_entity.type
_entity.pdbx_description
1 polymer ?
#
loop_
_entity_poly.entity_id
_entity_poly.type
_entity_poly.pdbx_seq_one_letter_code
_entity_poly.pdbx_strand_id
1 'polypeptide(L)'
;MKHLSRLMYLVMLAAMLLSACGGGATPAPTSAPAAAPTSAPAAAPTTAPASEAATEVFKLGVDGPFSGPSALTGNEFKASVTMALEKVNYQIGKYKIEPVWIDDQSDPAKGTQAYEQAVVQDKIQAGILNWNSSVAVALMDVTAKYKIPHFFGFGATELVNEKFASDPAKYGYWMNKGWPTPSKLSIAYVQALEDAIATGTFKPADKTVAIYGEDTDWGRSFGKAIKGQFEAVGWKTVGEEYFAIDQTEFTPLLNKFKGLNPAVIAGTSTAPPSLSAFIKQADEVGLPSLIIADGLGWVGDWYKLTGKSSDFVLDQIPGWATDAGKQFAKDFKTKNGFDPSPSAAGLAYDGTNFFLAVAQEVYKQKGVLSSETIYNFVKDNVWTGKWTYTQGIVMQDYQYTAETIPDPVVGKGKYIFPVLQYFSGEGKIIYPPDWAVQKLQPKP
;
A
#
# COMPACT_ATOMS: atom_id res chain seq x y z
N MET A 1 -54.98 5.50 -6.64
CA MET A 1 -54.56 4.11 -6.37
C MET A 1 -53.60 4.06 -5.19
N LYS A 2 -54.02 4.51 -3.98
CA LYS A 2 -53.19 4.52 -2.75
C LYS A 2 -53.94 3.93 -1.52
N HIS A 3 -54.93 3.07 -1.74
CA HIS A 3 -55.73 2.49 -0.63
C HIS A 3 -55.84 0.97 -0.65
N LEU A 4 -55.07 0.24 -1.53
CA LEU A 4 -55.20 -1.24 -1.61
C LEU A 4 -54.06 -2.00 -0.95
N SER A 5 -53.01 -1.35 -0.44
CA SER A 5 -51.86 -2.03 0.19
C SER A 5 -51.91 -2.09 1.72
N ARG A 6 -52.90 -1.46 2.36
CA ARG A 6 -53.04 -1.49 3.82
C ARG A 6 -54.00 -2.57 4.35
N LEU A 7 -54.73 -3.26 3.48
CA LEU A 7 -55.71 -4.30 3.88
C LEU A 7 -55.14 -5.72 3.91
N MET A 8 -53.93 -5.92 3.38
CA MET A 8 -53.32 -7.24 3.26
C MET A 8 -52.41 -7.62 4.43
N TYR A 9 -52.10 -6.68 5.33
CA TYR A 9 -51.29 -6.95 6.54
C TYR A 9 -52.13 -7.20 7.81
N LEU A 10 -53.46 -7.08 7.78
CA LEU A 10 -54.34 -7.28 8.94
C LEU A 10 -55.03 -8.65 8.95
N VAL A 11 -54.86 -9.47 7.91
CA VAL A 11 -55.53 -10.80 7.83
C VAL A 11 -54.58 -11.95 8.20
N MET A 12 -53.28 -11.73 8.35
CA MET A 12 -52.32 -12.78 8.74
C MET A 12 -52.00 -12.84 10.26
N LEU A 13 -52.65 -12.05 11.11
CA LEU A 13 -52.41 -12.08 12.56
C LEU A 13 -53.59 -12.65 13.38
N ALA A 14 -54.61 -13.24 12.74
CA ALA A 14 -55.85 -13.73 13.41
C ALA A 14 -56.05 -15.26 13.33
N ALA A 15 -55.03 -16.06 12.93
CA ALA A 15 -55.18 -17.50 12.70
C ALA A 15 -54.35 -18.42 13.62
N MET A 16 -53.91 -17.95 14.78
CA MET A 16 -53.16 -18.80 15.74
C MET A 16 -53.66 -18.66 17.18
N LEU A 17 -54.96 -18.75 17.41
CA LEU A 17 -55.53 -18.99 18.74
C LEU A 17 -56.88 -19.68 18.56
N LEU A 18 -56.90 -21.02 18.57
CA LEU A 18 -58.05 -21.85 18.98
C LEU A 18 -57.75 -23.31 18.56
N SER A 19 -57.25 -24.09 19.52
CA SER A 19 -57.58 -25.52 19.66
C SER A 19 -56.97 -26.02 20.98
N ALA A 20 -57.73 -25.88 22.02
CA ALA A 20 -57.60 -26.63 23.26
C ALA A 20 -58.98 -27.23 23.57
N CYS A 21 -59.04 -28.52 23.75
CA CYS A 21 -59.83 -29.31 24.58
C CYS A 21 -60.32 -30.62 23.98
N GLY A 22 -60.00 -31.69 24.66
CA GLY A 22 -60.82 -32.89 24.60
C GLY A 22 -60.11 -34.22 24.68
N GLY A 23 -59.87 -34.74 25.90
CA GLY A 23 -60.41 -35.97 26.36
C GLY A 23 -59.62 -37.27 26.24
N GLY A 24 -59.37 -37.93 27.33
CA GLY A 24 -59.29 -39.39 27.45
C GLY A 24 -57.98 -39.95 28.02
N ALA A 25 -58.01 -40.23 29.31
CA ALA A 25 -56.93 -40.89 30.06
C ALA A 25 -56.98 -42.42 29.87
N THR A 26 -55.76 -43.01 29.69
CA THR A 26 -55.52 -44.41 30.08
C THR A 26 -54.09 -44.48 30.69
N PRO A 27 -53.90 -45.21 31.79
CA PRO A 27 -52.66 -45.16 32.55
C PRO A 27 -51.52 -45.98 31.87
N ALA A 28 -50.34 -45.36 31.82
CA ALA A 28 -49.11 -46.01 31.38
C ALA A 28 -48.29 -46.57 32.55
N PRO A 29 -47.48 -47.61 32.37
CA PRO A 29 -46.71 -48.24 33.40
C PRO A 29 -45.53 -47.40 33.87
N THR A 30 -45.27 -47.49 35.17
CA THR A 30 -44.17 -46.86 35.91
C THR A 30 -42.80 -47.27 35.33
N SER A 31 -42.06 -46.34 34.77
CA SER A 31 -40.64 -46.51 34.44
C SER A 31 -39.74 -46.01 35.57
N ALA A 32 -38.67 -46.77 35.83
CA ALA A 32 -37.64 -46.48 36.81
C ALA A 32 -36.92 -45.16 36.64
N PRO A 33 -36.35 -44.57 37.67
CA PRO A 33 -35.64 -43.27 37.58
C PRO A 33 -34.43 -43.37 36.67
N ALA A 34 -34.35 -42.48 35.66
CA ALA A 34 -33.16 -42.32 34.87
C ALA A 34 -32.02 -41.72 35.69
N ALA A 35 -30.85 -42.35 35.61
CA ALA A 35 -29.64 -41.85 36.23
C ALA A 35 -29.29 -40.46 35.65
N ALA A 36 -28.91 -39.53 36.53
CA ALA A 36 -28.49 -38.17 36.15
C ALA A 36 -27.25 -38.27 35.22
N PRO A 37 -27.14 -37.40 34.19
CA PRO A 37 -25.93 -37.38 33.34
C PRO A 37 -24.77 -36.86 34.17
N THR A 38 -23.75 -37.71 34.30
CA THR A 38 -22.44 -37.36 34.86
C THR A 38 -21.84 -36.27 33.95
N SER A 39 -21.68 -35.06 34.43
CA SER A 39 -20.99 -33.99 33.76
C SER A 39 -19.52 -34.41 33.55
N ALA A 40 -19.10 -34.46 32.29
CA ALA A 40 -17.68 -34.62 31.96
C ALA A 40 -16.86 -33.50 32.61
N PRO A 41 -15.66 -33.76 33.09
CA PRO A 41 -14.78 -32.71 33.61
C PRO A 41 -14.60 -31.62 32.56
N ALA A 42 -14.80 -30.35 32.91
CA ALA A 42 -14.44 -29.24 32.08
C ALA A 42 -12.96 -29.32 31.70
N ALA A 43 -12.64 -29.33 30.43
CA ALA A 43 -11.27 -29.26 29.97
C ALA A 43 -10.60 -28.04 30.61
N ALA A 44 -9.49 -28.25 31.26
CA ALA A 44 -8.68 -27.17 31.82
C ALA A 44 -8.33 -26.19 30.70
N PRO A 45 -8.36 -24.86 30.96
CA PRO A 45 -7.96 -23.89 29.95
C PRO A 45 -6.53 -24.20 29.53
N THR A 46 -6.34 -24.46 28.25
CA THR A 46 -5.01 -24.61 27.65
C THR A 46 -4.31 -23.27 27.83
N THR A 47 -3.43 -23.16 28.78
CA THR A 47 -2.55 -21.99 28.93
C THR A 47 -1.75 -21.86 27.65
N ALA A 48 -1.87 -20.71 26.97
CA ALA A 48 -0.97 -20.37 25.89
C ALA A 48 0.47 -20.54 26.38
N PRO A 49 1.38 -21.08 25.55
CA PRO A 49 2.78 -21.25 25.96
C PRO A 49 3.31 -19.90 26.47
N ALA A 50 3.92 -19.91 27.66
CA ALA A 50 4.53 -18.72 28.24
C ALA A 50 5.54 -18.15 27.22
N SER A 51 5.45 -16.86 26.96
CA SER A 51 6.41 -16.17 26.09
C SER A 51 7.80 -16.36 26.68
N GLU A 52 8.76 -16.81 25.85
CA GLU A 52 10.16 -16.90 26.23
C GLU A 52 10.66 -15.52 26.69
N ALA A 53 11.42 -15.44 27.78
CA ALA A 53 11.97 -14.16 28.23
C ALA A 53 12.99 -13.63 27.22
N ALA A 54 12.90 -12.34 26.84
CA ALA A 54 13.86 -11.72 25.96
C ALA A 54 15.24 -11.63 26.65
N THR A 55 16.25 -12.26 26.07
CA THR A 55 17.62 -12.31 26.57
C THR A 55 18.64 -11.70 25.62
N GLU A 56 18.25 -11.46 24.39
CA GLU A 56 19.08 -10.88 23.32
C GLU A 56 18.35 -9.71 22.65
N VAL A 57 19.10 -8.87 21.96
CA VAL A 57 18.56 -7.71 21.21
C VAL A 57 18.81 -7.94 19.74
N PHE A 58 17.77 -7.71 18.92
CA PHE A 58 17.86 -7.61 17.47
C PHE A 58 17.55 -6.16 17.06
N LYS A 59 18.51 -5.48 16.47
CA LYS A 59 18.36 -4.10 16.01
C LYS A 59 17.88 -4.05 14.57
N LEU A 60 16.69 -3.49 14.37
CA LEU A 60 16.03 -3.36 13.09
C LEU A 60 16.13 -1.91 12.59
N GLY A 61 16.88 -1.69 11.51
CA GLY A 61 16.91 -0.40 10.84
C GLY A 61 15.57 -0.13 10.15
N VAL A 62 14.99 1.02 10.39
CA VAL A 62 13.77 1.48 9.71
C VAL A 62 14.15 2.72 8.92
N ASP A 63 14.26 2.58 7.60
CA ASP A 63 14.62 3.68 6.71
C ASP A 63 13.39 4.43 6.22
N GLY A 64 13.50 5.74 6.10
CA GLY A 64 12.45 6.58 5.56
C GLY A 64 12.70 8.07 5.71
N PRO A 65 11.90 8.89 5.00
CA PRO A 65 12.02 10.35 5.02
C PRO A 65 11.33 10.93 6.25
N PHE A 66 11.91 10.76 7.44
CA PHE A 66 11.31 11.27 8.68
C PHE A 66 11.41 12.79 8.81
N SER A 67 12.22 13.43 7.97
CA SER A 67 12.24 14.87 7.71
C SER A 67 12.40 15.14 6.21
N GLY A 68 12.41 16.42 5.77
CA GLY A 68 12.55 16.81 4.38
C GLY A 68 11.25 16.76 3.56
N PRO A 69 11.33 16.74 2.21
CA PRO A 69 10.19 16.91 1.31
C PRO A 69 9.06 15.87 1.50
N SER A 70 9.41 14.62 1.79
CA SER A 70 8.44 13.53 1.97
C SER A 70 8.13 13.21 3.44
N ALA A 71 8.35 14.14 4.39
CA ALA A 71 8.20 13.89 5.81
C ALA A 71 6.79 13.44 6.25
N LEU A 72 5.74 13.83 5.54
CA LEU A 72 4.38 13.34 5.81
C LEU A 72 4.28 11.82 5.63
N THR A 73 4.92 11.28 4.59
CA THR A 73 5.03 9.83 4.38
C THR A 73 5.84 9.16 5.50
N GLY A 74 6.96 9.78 5.90
CA GLY A 74 7.77 9.30 7.02
C GLY A 74 7.00 9.22 8.35
N ASN A 75 6.09 10.15 8.61
CA ASN A 75 5.22 10.12 9.78
C ASN A 75 4.27 8.90 9.76
N GLU A 76 3.68 8.60 8.60
CA GLU A 76 2.85 7.39 8.43
C GLU A 76 3.68 6.11 8.62
N PHE A 77 4.91 6.06 8.10
CA PHE A 77 5.83 4.93 8.31
C PHE A 77 6.11 4.72 9.79
N LYS A 78 6.50 5.78 10.49
CA LYS A 78 6.84 5.69 11.92
C LYS A 78 5.67 5.17 12.75
N ALA A 79 4.47 5.69 12.50
CA ALA A 79 3.26 5.24 13.18
C ALA A 79 2.94 3.77 12.89
N SER A 80 3.01 3.34 11.63
CA SER A 80 2.67 1.99 11.20
C SER A 80 3.66 0.94 11.72
N VAL A 81 4.96 1.22 11.63
CA VAL A 81 6.02 0.34 12.17
C VAL A 81 5.84 0.18 13.68
N THR A 82 5.58 1.28 14.40
CA THR A 82 5.33 1.24 15.84
C THR A 82 4.13 0.33 16.16
N MET A 83 3.01 0.48 15.44
CA MET A 83 1.82 -0.37 15.63
C MET A 83 2.10 -1.85 15.35
N ALA A 84 2.88 -2.17 14.32
CA ALA A 84 3.24 -3.55 13.99
C ALA A 84 4.15 -4.17 15.06
N LEU A 85 5.13 -3.44 15.56
CA LEU A 85 6.04 -3.90 16.61
C LEU A 85 5.33 -4.09 17.96
N GLU A 86 4.42 -3.18 18.32
CA GLU A 86 3.59 -3.31 19.53
C GLU A 86 2.72 -4.57 19.51
N LYS A 87 2.17 -4.95 18.36
CA LYS A 87 1.34 -6.16 18.20
C LYS A 87 2.10 -7.44 18.59
N VAL A 88 3.41 -7.46 18.42
CA VAL A 88 4.29 -8.57 18.84
C VAL A 88 5.05 -8.26 20.13
N ASN A 89 4.66 -7.22 20.87
CA ASN A 89 5.36 -6.76 22.08
C ASN A 89 6.85 -6.52 21.86
N TYR A 90 7.25 -6.07 20.67
CA TYR A 90 8.65 -5.88 20.27
C TYR A 90 9.51 -7.14 20.49
N GLN A 91 8.95 -8.36 20.30
CA GLN A 91 9.68 -9.58 20.63
C GLN A 91 9.46 -10.69 19.59
N ILE A 92 10.54 -11.41 19.26
CA ILE A 92 10.54 -12.66 18.50
C ILE A 92 11.39 -13.68 19.25
N GLY A 93 10.75 -14.70 19.81
CA GLY A 93 11.43 -15.69 20.67
C GLY A 93 12.21 -14.98 21.77
N LYS A 94 13.50 -15.29 21.92
CA LYS A 94 14.39 -14.65 22.90
C LYS A 94 14.90 -13.25 22.49
N TYR A 95 14.56 -12.74 21.30
CA TYR A 95 15.04 -11.44 20.81
C TYR A 95 14.04 -10.34 21.08
N LYS A 96 14.49 -9.30 21.80
CA LYS A 96 13.83 -8.00 21.81
C LYS A 96 14.16 -7.28 20.51
N ILE A 97 13.15 -6.82 19.78
CA ILE A 97 13.33 -6.04 18.55
C ILE A 97 13.43 -4.54 18.90
N GLU A 98 14.57 -3.94 18.61
CA GLU A 98 14.79 -2.51 18.81
C GLU A 98 14.85 -1.78 17.46
N PRO A 99 13.85 -0.91 17.12
CA PRO A 99 13.91 -0.13 15.90
C PRO A 99 14.97 0.96 16.00
N VAL A 100 15.79 1.08 14.97
CA VAL A 100 16.75 2.17 14.75
C VAL A 100 16.20 2.99 13.58
N TRP A 101 15.75 4.21 13.86
CA TRP A 101 15.16 5.10 12.86
C TRP A 101 16.24 5.78 12.03
N ILE A 102 16.21 5.57 10.72
CA ILE A 102 17.18 6.07 9.74
C ILE A 102 16.48 7.14 8.91
N ASP A 103 16.79 8.41 9.15
CA ASP A 103 16.19 9.53 8.43
C ASP A 103 17.00 9.84 7.17
N ASP A 104 16.46 9.43 6.03
CA ASP A 104 17.07 9.66 4.71
C ASP A 104 16.84 11.07 4.16
N GLN A 105 15.91 11.83 4.74
CA GLN A 105 15.56 13.21 4.37
C GLN A 105 15.17 13.36 2.87
N SER A 106 14.77 12.30 2.20
CA SER A 106 14.55 12.23 0.74
C SER A 106 15.81 12.56 -0.08
N ASP A 107 17.01 12.35 0.48
CA ASP A 107 18.30 12.69 -0.11
C ASP A 107 19.22 11.46 -0.13
N PRO A 108 19.73 11.01 -1.32
CA PRO A 108 20.55 9.81 -1.42
C PRO A 108 21.86 9.88 -0.63
N ALA A 109 22.50 11.04 -0.55
CA ALA A 109 23.77 11.18 0.17
C ALA A 109 23.56 11.13 1.68
N LYS A 110 22.50 11.80 2.18
CA LYS A 110 22.13 11.77 3.60
C LYS A 110 21.63 10.39 4.00
N GLY A 111 20.79 9.76 3.18
CA GLY A 111 20.32 8.39 3.40
C GLY A 111 21.47 7.40 3.49
N THR A 112 22.43 7.47 2.56
CA THR A 112 23.64 6.64 2.59
C THR A 112 24.42 6.84 3.88
N GLN A 113 24.66 8.08 4.28
CA GLN A 113 25.39 8.40 5.51
C GLN A 113 24.65 7.88 6.76
N ALA A 114 23.35 8.14 6.86
CA ALA A 114 22.52 7.71 7.99
C ALA A 114 22.45 6.19 8.11
N TYR A 115 22.30 5.50 6.96
CA TYR A 115 22.25 4.05 6.94
C TYR A 115 23.60 3.41 7.30
N GLU A 116 24.73 3.94 6.78
CA GLU A 116 26.08 3.49 7.17
C GLU A 116 26.31 3.70 8.68
N GLN A 117 25.87 4.83 9.23
CA GLN A 117 25.93 5.07 10.67
C GLN A 117 25.13 4.04 11.46
N ALA A 118 23.90 3.72 11.05
CA ALA A 118 23.08 2.71 11.69
C ALA A 118 23.74 1.31 11.65
N VAL A 119 24.41 0.98 10.54
CA VAL A 119 25.15 -0.30 10.44
C VAL A 119 26.38 -0.30 11.33
N VAL A 120 27.21 0.75 11.28
CA VAL A 120 28.53 0.74 11.92
C VAL A 120 28.45 1.07 13.41
N GLN A 121 27.62 2.02 13.81
CA GLN A 121 27.51 2.48 15.20
C GLN A 121 26.40 1.74 15.95
N ASP A 122 25.20 1.73 15.38
CA ASP A 122 24.03 1.11 16.04
C ASP A 122 23.99 -0.40 15.89
N LYS A 123 24.72 -0.98 14.91
CA LYS A 123 24.80 -2.43 14.66
C LYS A 123 23.46 -3.04 14.27
N ILE A 124 22.72 -2.41 13.36
CA ILE A 124 21.52 -3.01 12.79
C ILE A 124 21.84 -4.35 12.10
N GLN A 125 20.90 -5.27 12.17
CA GLN A 125 21.05 -6.64 11.64
C GLN A 125 20.16 -6.90 10.43
N ALA A 126 19.13 -6.08 10.22
CA ALA A 126 18.30 -6.00 9.03
C ALA A 126 17.79 -4.57 8.85
N GLY A 127 17.36 -4.22 7.63
CA GLY A 127 16.69 -2.98 7.32
C GLY A 127 15.29 -3.23 6.75
N ILE A 128 14.40 -2.29 6.92
CA ILE A 128 13.06 -2.31 6.30
C ILE A 128 12.69 -0.94 5.75
N LEU A 129 11.79 -0.97 4.76
CA LEU A 129 11.18 0.20 4.12
C LEU A 129 12.19 1.02 3.32
N ASN A 130 11.89 2.19 3.06
CA ASN A 130 12.49 3.28 2.30
C ASN A 130 11.37 3.89 1.43
N TRP A 131 11.47 5.14 1.06
CA TRP A 131 10.45 5.77 0.21
C TRP A 131 10.98 6.16 -1.16
N ASN A 132 11.96 7.02 -1.21
CA ASN A 132 12.42 7.63 -2.45
C ASN A 132 13.31 6.69 -3.27
N SER A 133 13.06 6.63 -4.59
CA SER A 133 13.79 5.74 -5.52
C SER A 133 15.28 6.04 -5.58
N SER A 134 15.69 7.32 -5.63
CA SER A 134 17.11 7.69 -5.67
C SER A 134 17.85 7.28 -4.38
N VAL A 135 17.17 7.33 -3.24
CA VAL A 135 17.70 6.79 -1.97
C VAL A 135 17.84 5.27 -2.07
N ALA A 136 16.81 4.55 -2.55
CA ALA A 136 16.88 3.09 -2.71
C ALA A 136 18.07 2.64 -3.56
N VAL A 137 18.27 3.28 -4.72
CA VAL A 137 19.40 2.97 -5.62
C VAL A 137 20.75 3.14 -4.90
N ALA A 138 20.90 4.19 -4.10
CA ALA A 138 22.12 4.43 -3.31
C ALA A 138 22.27 3.41 -2.17
N LEU A 139 21.20 3.11 -1.44
CA LEU A 139 21.23 2.16 -0.32
C LEU A 139 21.51 0.71 -0.74
N MET A 140 21.23 0.34 -1.99
CA MET A 140 21.61 -1.00 -2.51
C MET A 140 23.11 -1.24 -2.44
N ASP A 141 23.96 -0.22 -2.62
CA ASP A 141 25.41 -0.36 -2.45
C ASP A 141 25.80 -0.54 -0.98
N VAL A 142 25.14 0.18 -0.08
CA VAL A 142 25.39 0.10 1.37
C VAL A 142 24.98 -1.27 1.90
N THR A 143 23.77 -1.72 1.56
CA THR A 143 23.25 -3.03 2.00
C THR A 143 24.11 -4.17 1.48
N ALA A 144 24.59 -4.09 0.23
CA ALA A 144 25.53 -5.04 -0.37
C ALA A 144 26.88 -5.04 0.32
N LYS A 145 27.48 -3.85 0.57
CA LYS A 145 28.80 -3.68 1.23
C LYS A 145 28.84 -4.31 2.60
N TYR A 146 27.78 -4.10 3.40
CA TYR A 146 27.72 -4.53 4.78
C TYR A 146 26.94 -5.83 4.97
N LYS A 147 26.39 -6.41 3.91
CA LYS A 147 25.58 -7.64 3.90
C LYS A 147 24.38 -7.53 4.85
N ILE A 148 23.68 -6.40 4.82
CA ILE A 148 22.47 -6.16 5.61
C ILE A 148 21.25 -6.49 4.74
N PRO A 149 20.45 -7.53 5.06
CA PRO A 149 19.21 -7.80 4.35
C PRO A 149 18.20 -6.67 4.59
N HIS A 150 17.75 -6.04 3.50
CA HIS A 150 16.82 -4.92 3.53
C HIS A 150 15.51 -5.30 2.84
N PHE A 151 14.39 -5.10 3.53
CA PHE A 151 13.09 -5.57 3.12
C PHE A 151 12.16 -4.45 2.71
N PHE A 152 11.29 -4.77 1.77
CA PHE A 152 10.12 -3.98 1.44
C PHE A 152 10.44 -2.54 1.07
N GLY A 153 11.50 -2.35 0.26
CA GLY A 153 11.83 -1.03 -0.26
C GLY A 153 10.74 -0.51 -1.20
N PHE A 154 10.32 0.73 -1.01
CA PHE A 154 9.32 1.37 -1.88
C PHE A 154 9.94 2.06 -3.09
N GLY A 155 11.22 2.35 -3.07
CA GLY A 155 11.93 2.89 -4.21
C GLY A 155 11.76 2.00 -5.44
N ALA A 156 10.89 2.41 -6.37
CA ALA A 156 10.34 1.53 -7.39
C ALA A 156 10.85 1.81 -8.80
N THR A 157 11.78 2.77 -8.98
CA THR A 157 12.40 3.03 -10.30
C THR A 157 12.90 1.75 -10.97
N GLU A 158 12.88 1.70 -12.29
CA GLU A 158 13.45 0.59 -13.08
C GLU A 158 14.93 0.34 -12.73
N LEU A 159 15.68 1.38 -12.33
CA LEU A 159 17.09 1.28 -11.96
C LEU A 159 17.34 0.32 -10.79
N VAL A 160 16.40 0.18 -9.84
CA VAL A 160 16.53 -0.81 -8.75
C VAL A 160 16.51 -2.22 -9.31
N ASN A 161 15.60 -2.50 -10.24
CA ASN A 161 15.51 -3.81 -10.88
C ASN A 161 16.71 -4.10 -11.80
N GLU A 162 17.14 -3.12 -12.57
CA GLU A 162 18.32 -3.21 -13.42
C GLU A 162 19.59 -3.48 -12.60
N LYS A 163 19.76 -2.74 -11.50
CA LYS A 163 20.88 -2.92 -10.57
C LYS A 163 20.85 -4.30 -9.90
N PHE A 164 19.68 -4.74 -9.42
CA PHE A 164 19.51 -6.07 -8.88
C PHE A 164 19.89 -7.15 -9.91
N ALA A 165 19.38 -7.04 -11.14
CA ALA A 165 19.62 -8.00 -12.21
C ALA A 165 21.09 -8.01 -12.69
N SER A 166 21.81 -6.90 -12.58
CA SER A 166 23.20 -6.79 -13.00
C SER A 166 24.15 -7.68 -12.18
N ASP A 167 23.87 -7.85 -10.88
CA ASP A 167 24.62 -8.72 -9.99
C ASP A 167 23.73 -9.15 -8.79
N PRO A 168 22.87 -10.18 -8.97
CA PRO A 168 21.98 -10.65 -7.90
C PRO A 168 22.70 -11.17 -6.66
N ALA A 169 23.97 -11.63 -6.80
CA ALA A 169 24.76 -12.07 -5.65
C ALA A 169 25.19 -10.88 -4.77
N LYS A 170 25.49 -9.76 -5.38
CA LYS A 170 25.86 -8.51 -4.70
C LYS A 170 24.64 -7.75 -4.20
N TYR A 171 23.69 -7.48 -5.08
CA TYR A 171 22.54 -6.61 -4.78
C TYR A 171 21.33 -7.33 -4.19
N GLY A 172 21.41 -8.65 -4.05
CA GLY A 172 20.37 -9.46 -3.41
C GLY A 172 20.15 -9.18 -1.92
N TYR A 173 20.99 -8.35 -1.30
CA TYR A 173 20.72 -7.81 0.04
C TYR A 173 19.58 -6.78 0.06
N TRP A 174 19.17 -6.24 -1.08
CA TRP A 174 17.88 -5.59 -1.29
C TRP A 174 16.84 -6.69 -1.54
N MET A 175 16.31 -7.26 -0.46
CA MET A 175 15.61 -8.55 -0.45
C MET A 175 14.36 -8.58 -1.32
N ASN A 176 13.58 -7.51 -1.30
CA ASN A 176 12.35 -7.36 -2.06
C ASN A 176 11.85 -5.92 -2.03
N LYS A 177 10.96 -5.61 -2.97
CA LYS A 177 10.27 -4.32 -3.05
C LYS A 177 8.83 -4.43 -2.55
N GLY A 178 8.33 -3.35 -1.98
CA GLY A 178 6.93 -3.17 -1.62
C GLY A 178 6.11 -2.46 -2.71
N TRP A 179 6.72 -2.09 -3.84
CA TRP A 179 6.10 -1.34 -4.92
C TRP A 179 6.61 -1.82 -6.28
N PRO A 180 5.72 -2.08 -7.28
CA PRO A 180 6.14 -2.50 -8.62
C PRO A 180 6.71 -1.34 -9.43
N THR A 181 7.41 -1.66 -10.53
CA THR A 181 8.01 -0.66 -11.41
C THR A 181 6.98 0.21 -12.13
N PRO A 182 7.36 1.44 -12.52
CA PRO A 182 6.50 2.35 -13.29
C PRO A 182 5.97 1.74 -14.59
N SER A 183 6.76 0.92 -15.29
CA SER A 183 6.33 0.24 -16.52
C SER A 183 5.15 -0.71 -16.31
N LYS A 184 5.00 -1.27 -15.10
CA LYS A 184 3.85 -2.12 -14.73
C LYS A 184 2.65 -1.30 -14.27
N LEU A 185 2.88 -0.18 -13.60
CA LEU A 185 1.83 0.68 -13.05
C LEU A 185 1.17 1.54 -14.12
N SER A 186 1.95 2.18 -14.98
CA SER A 186 1.45 3.16 -15.97
C SER A 186 0.48 2.58 -17.00
N ILE A 187 0.51 1.27 -17.23
CA ILE A 187 -0.40 0.57 -18.16
C ILE A 187 -1.87 0.85 -17.82
N ALA A 188 -2.23 0.75 -16.55
CA ALA A 188 -3.63 0.86 -16.13
C ALA A 188 -4.20 2.27 -16.35
N TYR A 189 -3.41 3.33 -16.20
CA TYR A 189 -3.84 4.69 -16.49
C TYR A 189 -4.24 4.85 -17.95
N VAL A 190 -3.38 4.39 -18.86
CA VAL A 190 -3.62 4.53 -20.30
C VAL A 190 -4.80 3.67 -20.74
N GLN A 191 -4.91 2.44 -20.21
CA GLN A 191 -6.07 1.58 -20.49
C GLN A 191 -7.38 2.19 -19.98
N ALA A 192 -7.39 2.80 -18.79
CA ALA A 192 -8.57 3.48 -18.26
C ALA A 192 -9.04 4.63 -19.18
N LEU A 193 -8.10 5.38 -19.75
CA LEU A 193 -8.41 6.45 -20.70
C LEU A 193 -8.91 5.91 -22.04
N GLU A 194 -8.27 4.87 -22.59
CA GLU A 194 -8.72 4.25 -23.83
C GLU A 194 -10.13 3.63 -23.69
N ASP A 195 -10.43 2.98 -22.56
CA ASP A 195 -11.77 2.49 -22.25
C ASP A 195 -12.79 3.63 -22.15
N ALA A 196 -12.41 4.74 -21.52
CA ALA A 196 -13.26 5.91 -21.42
C ALA A 196 -13.54 6.56 -22.78
N ILE A 197 -12.57 6.58 -23.69
CA ILE A 197 -12.74 7.01 -25.09
C ILE A 197 -13.66 6.04 -25.83
N ALA A 198 -13.42 4.75 -25.74
CA ALA A 198 -14.21 3.72 -26.42
C ALA A 198 -15.68 3.73 -25.97
N THR A 199 -15.94 4.00 -24.69
CA THR A 199 -17.30 4.10 -24.13
C THR A 199 -17.93 5.49 -24.28
N GLY A 200 -17.18 6.48 -24.81
CA GLY A 200 -17.66 7.84 -25.06
C GLY A 200 -17.81 8.70 -23.80
N THR A 201 -17.24 8.30 -22.66
CA THR A 201 -17.23 9.07 -21.41
C THR A 201 -16.10 10.11 -21.36
N PHE A 202 -15.05 9.91 -22.14
CA PHE A 202 -14.01 10.90 -22.39
C PHE A 202 -13.87 11.11 -23.91
N LYS A 203 -13.91 12.36 -24.35
CA LYS A 203 -13.90 12.73 -25.80
C LYS A 203 -12.88 13.85 -26.02
N PRO A 204 -11.57 13.57 -25.96
CA PRO A 204 -10.57 14.58 -26.25
C PRO A 204 -10.66 15.02 -27.73
N ALA A 205 -10.41 16.29 -28.00
CA ALA A 205 -10.35 16.80 -29.39
C ALA A 205 -9.22 16.09 -30.17
N ASP A 206 -8.08 15.93 -29.51
CA ASP A 206 -6.90 15.19 -30.01
C ASP A 206 -6.31 14.32 -28.89
N LYS A 207 -5.69 13.19 -29.27
CA LYS A 207 -4.95 12.35 -28.32
C LYS A 207 -3.57 12.97 -28.02
N THR A 208 -3.55 13.97 -27.14
CA THR A 208 -2.34 14.69 -26.74
C THR A 208 -2.10 14.60 -25.23
N VAL A 209 -0.85 14.41 -24.84
CA VAL A 209 -0.44 14.34 -23.44
C VAL A 209 0.79 15.22 -23.17
N ALA A 210 0.80 15.92 -22.04
CA ALA A 210 2.02 16.49 -21.48
C ALA A 210 2.46 15.71 -20.24
N ILE A 211 3.75 15.51 -20.10
CA ILE A 211 4.35 14.75 -19.01
C ILE A 211 4.99 15.69 -18.01
N TYR A 212 4.82 15.43 -16.72
CA TYR A 212 5.51 16.12 -15.65
C TYR A 212 6.05 15.15 -14.60
N GLY A 213 7.01 15.60 -13.79
CA GLY A 213 7.47 14.82 -12.65
C GLY A 213 8.52 15.53 -11.83
N GLU A 214 8.78 15.02 -10.66
CA GLU A 214 9.96 15.42 -9.91
C GLU A 214 11.24 14.98 -10.62
N ASP A 215 12.30 15.76 -10.54
CA ASP A 215 13.62 15.45 -11.14
C ASP A 215 14.41 14.49 -10.25
N THR A 216 13.89 13.29 -10.12
CA THR A 216 14.47 12.16 -9.37
C THR A 216 14.41 10.89 -10.22
N ASP A 217 15.04 9.81 -9.74
CA ASP A 217 14.97 8.52 -10.44
C ASP A 217 13.53 8.00 -10.54
N TRP A 218 12.65 8.31 -9.56
CA TRP A 218 11.24 7.96 -9.63
C TRP A 218 10.51 8.76 -10.69
N GLY A 219 10.55 10.10 -10.61
CA GLY A 219 9.81 10.95 -11.53
C GLY A 219 10.23 10.77 -12.98
N ARG A 220 11.54 10.62 -13.24
CA ARG A 220 12.09 10.32 -14.57
C ARG A 220 11.66 8.95 -15.09
N SER A 221 11.71 7.91 -14.22
CA SER A 221 11.31 6.55 -14.59
C SER A 221 9.81 6.48 -14.88
N PHE A 222 8.98 7.08 -14.03
CA PHE A 222 7.53 7.15 -14.23
C PHE A 222 7.17 7.93 -15.51
N GLY A 223 7.75 9.11 -15.70
CA GLY A 223 7.52 9.93 -16.89
C GLY A 223 7.86 9.19 -18.18
N LYS A 224 9.02 8.52 -18.23
CA LYS A 224 9.43 7.68 -19.37
C LYS A 224 8.45 6.53 -19.61
N ALA A 225 8.03 5.84 -18.55
CA ALA A 225 7.14 4.69 -18.66
C ALA A 225 5.75 5.09 -19.17
N ILE A 226 5.11 6.09 -18.54
CA ILE A 226 3.76 6.51 -18.91
C ILE A 226 3.72 7.15 -20.30
N LYS A 227 4.75 7.93 -20.67
CA LYS A 227 4.93 8.45 -22.04
C LYS A 227 4.94 7.32 -23.06
N GLY A 228 5.76 6.28 -22.82
CA GLY A 228 5.83 5.13 -23.72
C GLY A 228 4.50 4.40 -23.86
N GLN A 229 3.71 4.26 -22.78
CA GLN A 229 2.38 3.64 -22.85
C GLN A 229 1.40 4.50 -23.67
N PHE A 230 1.41 5.83 -23.52
CA PHE A 230 0.59 6.73 -24.32
C PHE A 230 0.96 6.67 -25.81
N GLU A 231 2.25 6.74 -26.13
CA GLU A 231 2.74 6.70 -27.51
C GLU A 231 2.41 5.36 -28.20
N ALA A 232 2.47 4.25 -27.47
CA ALA A 232 2.14 2.91 -27.96
C ALA A 232 0.68 2.77 -28.44
N VAL A 233 -0.25 3.60 -27.94
CA VAL A 233 -1.66 3.62 -28.35
C VAL A 233 -2.04 4.86 -29.16
N GLY A 234 -1.04 5.53 -29.74
CA GLY A 234 -1.22 6.61 -30.71
C GLY A 234 -1.44 8.00 -30.12
N TRP A 235 -1.13 8.23 -28.85
CA TRP A 235 -1.10 9.59 -28.29
C TRP A 235 0.19 10.30 -28.68
N LYS A 236 0.08 11.63 -28.79
CA LYS A 236 1.23 12.51 -29.06
C LYS A 236 1.66 13.23 -27.78
N THR A 237 2.93 13.07 -27.39
CA THR A 237 3.53 13.88 -26.34
C THR A 237 3.80 15.28 -26.85
N VAL A 238 3.21 16.31 -26.22
CA VAL A 238 3.33 17.71 -26.62
C VAL A 238 4.17 18.56 -25.67
N GLY A 239 4.52 18.02 -24.50
CA GLY A 239 5.39 18.67 -23.52
C GLY A 239 5.94 17.68 -22.52
N GLU A 240 7.12 17.97 -21.96
CA GLU A 240 7.72 17.17 -20.91
C GLU A 240 8.55 18.08 -20.01
N GLU A 241 8.26 18.11 -18.70
CA GLU A 241 8.89 19.01 -17.74
C GLU A 241 9.14 18.31 -16.41
N TYR A 242 10.31 18.57 -15.84
CA TYR A 242 10.70 18.04 -14.54
C TYR A 242 11.13 19.17 -13.60
N PHE A 243 10.86 18.99 -12.31
CA PHE A 243 11.04 20.01 -11.29
C PHE A 243 11.71 19.46 -10.02
N ALA A 244 12.29 20.33 -9.20
CA ALA A 244 12.90 19.92 -7.94
C ALA A 244 11.84 19.28 -7.01
N ILE A 245 12.20 18.22 -6.30
CA ILE A 245 11.30 17.45 -5.44
C ILE A 245 10.56 18.33 -4.40
N ASP A 246 11.19 19.40 -3.93
CA ASP A 246 10.67 20.35 -2.95
C ASP A 246 10.01 21.59 -3.58
N GLN A 247 9.87 21.63 -4.91
CA GLN A 247 9.23 22.76 -5.59
C GLN A 247 7.76 22.89 -5.20
N THR A 248 7.33 24.13 -4.92
CA THR A 248 5.95 24.46 -4.53
C THR A 248 5.34 25.58 -5.39
N GLU A 249 6.10 26.17 -6.31
CA GLU A 249 5.61 27.20 -7.25
C GLU A 249 5.57 26.63 -8.67
N PHE A 250 4.38 26.50 -9.23
CA PHE A 250 4.13 25.82 -10.51
C PHE A 250 3.44 26.67 -11.55
N THR A 251 3.02 27.89 -11.22
CA THR A 251 2.26 28.77 -12.12
C THR A 251 2.91 28.94 -13.50
N PRO A 252 4.24 29.16 -13.63
CA PRO A 252 4.89 29.27 -14.93
C PRO A 252 4.80 27.98 -15.77
N LEU A 253 5.05 26.83 -15.14
CA LEU A 253 4.98 25.51 -15.77
C LEU A 253 3.55 25.20 -16.23
N LEU A 254 2.58 25.46 -15.37
CA LEU A 254 1.16 25.22 -15.66
C LEU A 254 0.63 26.11 -16.78
N ASN A 255 1.06 27.38 -16.83
CA ASN A 255 0.75 28.27 -17.97
C ASN A 255 1.37 27.78 -19.28
N LYS A 256 2.59 27.20 -19.24
CA LYS A 256 3.18 26.54 -20.41
C LYS A 256 2.32 25.37 -20.88
N PHE A 257 1.89 24.50 -19.99
CA PHE A 257 1.01 23.39 -20.32
C PHE A 257 -0.36 23.87 -20.83
N LYS A 258 -0.92 24.90 -20.21
CA LYS A 258 -2.18 25.51 -20.69
C LYS A 258 -2.05 26.04 -22.13
N GLY A 259 -0.90 26.63 -22.48
CA GLY A 259 -0.61 27.08 -23.84
C GLY A 259 -0.47 25.94 -24.86
N LEU A 260 0.01 24.77 -24.43
CA LEU A 260 0.08 23.55 -25.26
C LEU A 260 -1.27 22.86 -25.42
N ASN A 261 -2.21 23.12 -24.52
CA ASN A 261 -3.57 22.60 -24.49
C ASN A 261 -3.66 21.06 -24.67
N PRO A 262 -2.90 20.25 -23.90
CA PRO A 262 -2.98 18.80 -23.99
C PRO A 262 -4.32 18.29 -23.44
N ALA A 263 -4.82 17.17 -23.99
CA ALA A 263 -6.01 16.51 -23.45
C ALA A 263 -5.78 15.96 -22.04
N VAL A 264 -4.57 15.49 -21.79
CA VAL A 264 -4.15 14.91 -20.50
C VAL A 264 -2.80 15.50 -20.08
N ILE A 265 -2.64 15.75 -18.78
CA ILE A 265 -1.35 16.00 -18.14
C ILE A 265 -1.10 14.84 -17.19
N ALA A 266 0.02 14.13 -17.35
CA ALA A 266 0.31 12.93 -16.59
C ALA A 266 1.68 13.01 -15.89
N GLY A 267 1.70 12.70 -14.60
CA GLY A 267 2.95 12.76 -13.85
C GLY A 267 2.84 12.31 -12.40
N THR A 268 3.91 12.58 -11.65
CA THR A 268 4.08 12.09 -10.28
C THR A 268 4.98 13.01 -9.44
N SER A 269 4.80 12.98 -8.13
CA SER A 269 5.77 13.46 -7.14
C SER A 269 5.65 12.69 -5.83
N THR A 270 6.79 12.35 -5.23
CA THR A 270 6.89 11.66 -3.94
C THR A 270 6.80 12.62 -2.75
N ALA A 271 6.78 13.94 -2.99
CA ALA A 271 6.67 14.97 -1.98
C ALA A 271 5.23 15.52 -1.91
N PRO A 272 4.44 15.16 -0.89
CA PRO A 272 3.03 15.56 -0.80
C PRO A 272 2.79 17.08 -0.85
N PRO A 273 3.61 17.95 -0.22
CA PRO A 273 3.45 19.40 -0.38
C PRO A 273 3.62 19.89 -1.81
N SER A 274 4.60 19.33 -2.54
CA SER A 274 4.88 19.68 -3.94
C SER A 274 3.72 19.29 -4.84
N LEU A 275 3.28 18.04 -4.79
CA LEU A 275 2.18 17.56 -5.63
C LEU A 275 0.86 18.28 -5.31
N SER A 276 0.60 18.55 -4.04
CA SER A 276 -0.59 19.30 -3.62
C SER A 276 -0.57 20.74 -4.13
N ALA A 277 0.59 21.41 -4.12
CA ALA A 277 0.76 22.75 -4.67
C ALA A 277 0.53 22.74 -6.19
N PHE A 278 1.07 21.73 -6.91
CA PHE A 278 0.81 21.55 -8.34
C PHE A 278 -0.68 21.46 -8.65
N ILE A 279 -1.42 20.61 -7.95
CA ILE A 279 -2.85 20.40 -8.15
C ILE A 279 -3.66 21.67 -7.86
N LYS A 280 -3.37 22.38 -6.77
CA LYS A 280 -4.06 23.62 -6.42
C LYS A 280 -3.83 24.71 -7.48
N GLN A 281 -2.59 24.91 -7.89
CA GLN A 281 -2.25 25.91 -8.89
C GLN A 281 -2.77 25.54 -10.28
N ALA A 282 -2.86 24.25 -10.62
CA ALA A 282 -3.50 23.81 -11.86
C ALA A 282 -4.99 24.18 -11.92
N ASP A 283 -5.66 24.12 -10.78
CA ASP A 283 -7.05 24.56 -10.65
C ASP A 283 -7.15 26.11 -10.72
N GLU A 284 -6.30 26.82 -10.00
CA GLU A 284 -6.23 28.29 -9.97
C GLU A 284 -5.98 28.91 -11.36
N VAL A 285 -5.09 28.32 -12.17
CA VAL A 285 -4.86 28.79 -13.55
C VAL A 285 -5.97 28.38 -14.52
N GLY A 286 -6.92 27.56 -14.06
CA GLY A 286 -8.00 27.04 -14.89
C GLY A 286 -7.47 26.13 -16.01
N LEU A 287 -6.66 25.12 -15.65
CA LEU A 287 -6.13 24.14 -16.59
C LEU A 287 -7.26 23.20 -17.06
N PRO A 288 -7.55 23.12 -18.38
CA PRO A 288 -8.68 22.33 -18.87
C PRO A 288 -8.39 20.84 -19.00
N SER A 289 -7.12 20.45 -18.97
CA SER A 289 -6.67 19.07 -19.15
C SER A 289 -7.13 18.16 -18.01
N LEU A 290 -7.42 16.90 -18.34
CA LEU A 290 -7.53 15.85 -17.32
C LEU A 290 -6.14 15.60 -16.70
N ILE A 291 -6.07 15.51 -15.38
CA ILE A 291 -4.79 15.35 -14.68
C ILE A 291 -4.66 13.92 -14.13
N ILE A 292 -3.57 13.26 -14.46
CA ILE A 292 -3.05 12.08 -13.74
C ILE A 292 -2.00 12.60 -12.78
N ALA A 293 -2.24 12.43 -11.48
CA ALA A 293 -1.31 12.78 -10.41
C ALA A 293 -1.03 11.54 -9.58
N ASP A 294 -0.12 10.69 -10.10
CA ASP A 294 0.29 9.47 -9.42
C ASP A 294 1.00 9.84 -8.12
N GLY A 295 0.38 9.48 -7.02
CA GLY A 295 0.88 9.77 -5.68
C GLY A 295 0.11 10.81 -4.87
N LEU A 296 -0.95 11.40 -5.41
CA LEU A 296 -1.73 12.37 -4.65
C LEU A 296 -2.30 11.76 -3.35
N GLY A 297 -2.82 10.55 -3.42
CA GLY A 297 -3.38 9.81 -2.29
C GLY A 297 -2.37 8.92 -1.55
N TRP A 298 -1.06 9.12 -1.74
CA TRP A 298 -0.06 8.37 -0.99
C TRP A 298 0.05 8.76 0.49
N VAL A 299 -0.52 9.90 0.88
CA VAL A 299 -0.72 10.29 2.28
C VAL A 299 -2.20 10.42 2.59
N GLY A 300 -2.62 10.02 3.79
CA GLY A 300 -4.04 9.99 4.17
C GLY A 300 -4.70 11.37 4.24
N ASP A 301 -3.92 12.39 4.56
CA ASP A 301 -4.40 13.77 4.69
C ASP A 301 -4.41 14.57 3.35
N TRP A 302 -4.25 13.90 2.20
CA TRP A 302 -4.15 14.55 0.87
C TRP A 302 -5.28 15.56 0.60
N TYR A 303 -6.52 15.27 0.99
CA TYR A 303 -7.65 16.17 0.77
C TYR A 303 -7.58 17.43 1.64
N LYS A 304 -6.97 17.34 2.83
CA LYS A 304 -6.69 18.53 3.65
C LYS A 304 -5.71 19.48 2.96
N LEU A 305 -4.79 18.92 2.15
CA LEU A 305 -3.79 19.68 1.41
C LEU A 305 -4.37 20.33 0.14
N THR A 306 -5.27 19.66 -0.57
CA THR A 306 -5.75 20.07 -1.91
C THR A 306 -7.16 20.62 -1.91
N GLY A 307 -8.04 20.17 -1.03
CA GLY A 307 -9.46 20.49 -1.06
C GLY A 307 -10.10 20.08 -2.39
N LYS A 308 -11.04 20.89 -2.88
CA LYS A 308 -11.77 20.66 -4.12
C LYS A 308 -10.91 20.71 -5.38
N SER A 309 -9.72 21.29 -5.33
CA SER A 309 -8.83 21.33 -6.49
C SER A 309 -8.40 19.93 -6.98
N SER A 310 -8.52 18.91 -6.12
CA SER A 310 -8.28 17.52 -6.48
C SER A 310 -9.47 16.80 -7.13
N ASP A 311 -10.66 17.42 -7.23
CA ASP A 311 -11.79 16.82 -7.90
C ASP A 311 -11.45 16.55 -9.39
N PHE A 312 -11.85 15.39 -9.89
CA PHE A 312 -11.58 14.86 -11.22
C PHE A 312 -10.14 14.41 -11.50
N VAL A 313 -9.20 14.55 -10.56
CA VAL A 313 -7.83 14.06 -10.70
C VAL A 313 -7.82 12.54 -10.65
N LEU A 314 -7.02 11.93 -11.53
CA LEU A 314 -6.76 10.48 -11.55
C LEU A 314 -5.55 10.15 -10.71
N ASP A 315 -5.65 9.04 -9.97
CA ASP A 315 -4.56 8.48 -9.19
C ASP A 315 -4.62 6.95 -9.20
N GLN A 316 -3.58 6.32 -8.74
CA GLN A 316 -3.48 4.87 -8.64
C GLN A 316 -2.91 4.49 -7.27
N ILE A 317 -3.78 4.08 -6.37
CA ILE A 317 -3.41 3.65 -5.03
C ILE A 317 -4.09 2.31 -4.70
N PRO A 318 -3.46 1.49 -3.86
CA PRO A 318 -4.18 0.37 -3.27
C PRO A 318 -5.33 0.88 -2.40
N GLY A 319 -6.38 0.10 -2.28
CA GLY A 319 -7.48 0.40 -1.36
C GLY A 319 -7.32 -0.35 -0.04
N TRP A 320 -8.14 0.00 0.94
CA TRP A 320 -8.37 -0.86 2.12
C TRP A 320 -9.25 -2.05 1.70
N ALA A 321 -8.64 -3.02 1.02
CA ALA A 321 -9.38 -4.11 0.38
C ALA A 321 -9.96 -5.13 1.38
N THR A 322 -9.36 -5.25 2.56
CA THR A 322 -9.77 -6.21 3.59
C THR A 322 -10.46 -5.52 4.77
N ASP A 323 -11.28 -6.27 5.51
CA ASP A 323 -11.89 -5.74 6.75
C ASP A 323 -10.81 -5.45 7.81
N ALA A 324 -9.73 -6.23 7.83
CA ALA A 324 -8.57 -5.95 8.67
C ALA A 324 -7.90 -4.61 8.30
N GLY A 325 -7.81 -4.28 7.01
CA GLY A 325 -7.29 -2.99 6.54
C GLY A 325 -8.18 -1.82 6.95
N LYS A 326 -9.50 -1.97 6.80
CA LYS A 326 -10.47 -0.96 7.25
C LYS A 326 -10.40 -0.74 8.77
N GLN A 327 -10.21 -1.83 9.54
CA GLN A 327 -10.05 -1.74 10.99
C GLN A 327 -8.73 -1.07 11.35
N PHE A 328 -7.62 -1.46 10.69
CA PHE A 328 -6.32 -0.80 10.86
C PHE A 328 -6.42 0.71 10.64
N ALA A 329 -7.09 1.16 9.59
CA ALA A 329 -7.25 2.59 9.31
C ALA A 329 -7.96 3.35 10.45
N LYS A 330 -8.98 2.75 11.05
CA LYS A 330 -9.68 3.31 12.22
C LYS A 330 -8.78 3.37 13.46
N ASP A 331 -8.08 2.27 13.73
CA ASP A 331 -7.19 2.17 14.90
C ASP A 331 -6.00 3.12 14.76
N PHE A 332 -5.44 3.22 13.56
CA PHE A 332 -4.36 4.16 13.24
C PHE A 332 -4.79 5.60 13.50
N LYS A 333 -5.94 6.02 12.94
CA LYS A 333 -6.48 7.38 13.15
C LYS A 333 -6.74 7.66 14.63
N THR A 334 -7.33 6.71 15.33
CA THR A 334 -7.60 6.84 16.76
C THR A 334 -6.32 7.03 17.58
N LYS A 335 -5.29 6.26 17.24
CA LYS A 335 -4.01 6.28 17.98
C LYS A 335 -3.15 7.49 17.65
N ASN A 336 -3.08 7.86 16.37
CA ASN A 336 -2.10 8.84 15.89
C ASN A 336 -2.70 10.23 15.60
N GLY A 337 -4.05 10.36 15.51
CA GLY A 337 -4.74 11.65 15.34
C GLY A 337 -4.79 12.17 13.89
N PHE A 338 -4.32 11.40 12.91
CA PHE A 338 -4.40 11.74 11.48
C PHE A 338 -4.81 10.52 10.64
N ASP A 339 -5.27 10.77 9.42
CA ASP A 339 -5.75 9.70 8.55
C ASP A 339 -4.58 8.95 7.90
N PRO A 340 -4.58 7.60 7.88
CA PRO A 340 -3.57 6.82 7.17
C PRO A 340 -3.92 6.69 5.70
N SER A 341 -2.90 6.59 4.83
CA SER A 341 -3.08 6.10 3.47
C SER A 341 -2.88 4.59 3.38
N PRO A 342 -3.55 3.90 2.44
CA PRO A 342 -3.21 2.51 2.13
C PRO A 342 -1.78 2.37 1.60
N SER A 343 -1.29 3.39 0.89
CA SER A 343 0.03 3.40 0.24
C SER A 343 1.17 3.54 1.23
N ALA A 344 1.21 4.61 2.03
CA ALA A 344 2.29 4.80 2.99
C ALA A 344 2.05 3.99 4.27
N ALA A 345 0.98 4.30 5.03
CA ALA A 345 0.74 3.65 6.31
C ALA A 345 0.43 2.15 6.17
N GLY A 346 -0.46 1.81 5.24
CA GLY A 346 -0.90 0.42 5.05
C GLY A 346 0.21 -0.50 4.60
N LEU A 347 0.93 -0.12 3.55
CA LEU A 347 2.04 -0.93 3.04
C LEU A 347 3.24 -0.94 3.99
N ALA A 348 3.51 0.13 4.75
CA ALA A 348 4.56 0.10 5.77
C ALA A 348 4.21 -0.87 6.91
N TYR A 349 2.93 -0.93 7.29
CA TYR A 349 2.45 -1.92 8.25
C TYR A 349 2.62 -3.34 7.70
N ASP A 350 2.21 -3.59 6.45
CA ASP A 350 2.37 -4.89 5.79
C ASP A 350 3.85 -5.28 5.63
N GLY A 351 4.71 -4.36 5.20
CA GLY A 351 6.15 -4.59 5.05
C GLY A 351 6.83 -4.92 6.37
N THR A 352 6.44 -4.25 7.46
CA THR A 352 6.93 -4.56 8.80
C THR A 352 6.47 -5.94 9.25
N ASN A 353 5.19 -6.28 9.08
CA ASN A 353 4.67 -7.60 9.42
C ASN A 353 5.24 -8.71 8.53
N PHE A 354 5.53 -8.42 7.25
CA PHE A 354 6.26 -9.32 6.36
C PHE A 354 7.62 -9.68 6.94
N PHE A 355 8.42 -8.67 7.33
CA PHE A 355 9.71 -8.89 7.99
C PHE A 355 9.55 -9.69 9.29
N LEU A 356 8.60 -9.32 10.15
CA LEU A 356 8.35 -10.02 11.41
C LEU A 356 7.98 -11.49 11.18
N ALA A 357 7.16 -11.78 10.18
CA ALA A 357 6.78 -13.15 9.83
C ALA A 357 7.98 -13.97 9.31
N VAL A 358 8.83 -13.37 8.47
CA VAL A 358 10.11 -13.98 8.03
C VAL A 358 11.00 -14.28 9.23
N ALA A 359 11.19 -13.30 10.12
CA ALA A 359 12.04 -13.44 11.29
C ALA A 359 11.50 -14.50 12.28
N GLN A 360 10.18 -14.58 12.47
CA GLN A 360 9.55 -15.63 13.28
C GLN A 360 9.79 -17.03 12.69
N GLU A 361 9.66 -17.17 11.37
CA GLU A 361 9.89 -18.46 10.72
C GLU A 361 11.37 -18.87 10.78
N VAL A 362 12.29 -17.92 10.60
CA VAL A 362 13.73 -18.14 10.78
C VAL A 362 14.05 -18.59 12.21
N TYR A 363 13.51 -17.89 13.20
CA TYR A 363 13.73 -18.25 14.61
C TYR A 363 13.19 -19.63 14.92
N LYS A 364 11.99 -19.96 14.47
CA LYS A 364 11.39 -21.29 14.64
C LYS A 364 12.24 -22.41 14.05
N GLN A 365 12.86 -22.19 12.88
CA GLN A 365 13.65 -23.21 12.20
C GLN A 365 15.08 -23.29 12.70
N LYS A 366 15.70 -22.19 13.13
CA LYS A 366 17.12 -22.08 13.43
C LYS A 366 17.43 -21.77 14.89
N GLY A 367 16.48 -21.22 15.67
CA GLY A 367 16.70 -20.74 17.04
C GLY A 367 17.59 -19.49 17.13
N VAL A 368 18.02 -18.93 16.00
CA VAL A 368 18.92 -17.77 15.91
C VAL A 368 18.44 -16.80 14.83
N LEU A 369 18.40 -15.51 15.18
CA LEU A 369 18.20 -14.40 14.23
C LEU A 369 19.53 -13.69 13.98
N SER A 370 19.92 -13.60 12.71
CA SER A 370 21.07 -12.83 12.23
C SER A 370 20.84 -12.40 10.80
N SER A 371 21.62 -11.43 10.30
CA SER A 371 21.58 -11.03 8.89
C SER A 371 21.73 -12.23 7.95
N GLU A 372 22.63 -13.16 8.27
CA GLU A 372 22.89 -14.36 7.46
C GLU A 372 21.71 -15.34 7.44
N THR A 373 21.15 -15.67 8.63
CA THR A 373 20.03 -16.63 8.71
C THR A 373 18.78 -16.10 8.02
N ILE A 374 18.53 -14.79 8.13
CA ILE A 374 17.43 -14.10 7.44
C ILE A 374 17.65 -14.08 5.93
N TYR A 375 18.84 -13.68 5.47
CA TYR A 375 19.20 -13.66 4.04
C TYR A 375 18.99 -15.03 3.38
N ASN A 376 19.54 -16.09 4.00
CA ASN A 376 19.46 -17.45 3.47
C ASN A 376 18.00 -17.94 3.41
N PHE A 377 17.17 -17.64 4.43
CA PHE A 377 15.76 -18.01 4.40
C PHE A 377 15.03 -17.36 3.24
N VAL A 378 15.23 -16.06 3.05
CA VAL A 378 14.57 -15.32 1.96
C VAL A 378 14.97 -15.85 0.59
N LYS A 379 16.27 -16.05 0.38
CA LYS A 379 16.80 -16.61 -0.86
C LYS A 379 16.21 -17.99 -1.19
N ASP A 380 16.13 -18.87 -0.19
CA ASP A 380 15.76 -20.27 -0.41
C ASP A 380 14.24 -20.49 -0.43
N ASN A 381 13.45 -19.59 0.14
CA ASN A 381 12.02 -19.77 0.34
C ASN A 381 11.16 -18.65 -0.28
N VAL A 382 11.48 -17.37 -0.02
CA VAL A 382 10.68 -16.24 -0.53
C VAL A 382 10.92 -16.06 -2.03
N TRP A 383 12.16 -15.96 -2.48
CA TRP A 383 12.49 -15.75 -3.89
C TRP A 383 12.12 -16.92 -4.79
N THR A 384 11.94 -18.11 -4.21
CA THR A 384 11.52 -19.31 -4.95
C THR A 384 10.01 -19.51 -4.96
N GLY A 385 9.25 -18.62 -4.31
CA GLY A 385 7.79 -18.75 -4.16
C GLY A 385 7.33 -19.87 -3.23
N LYS A 386 8.24 -20.54 -2.52
CA LYS A 386 7.90 -21.60 -1.54
C LYS A 386 7.22 -21.05 -0.31
N TRP A 387 7.52 -19.82 0.04
CA TRP A 387 6.92 -19.10 1.15
C TRP A 387 6.30 -17.80 0.67
N THR A 388 5.07 -17.54 1.07
CA THR A 388 4.30 -16.35 0.72
C THR A 388 3.71 -15.75 1.98
N TYR A 389 3.79 -14.43 2.14
CA TYR A 389 3.08 -13.73 3.21
C TYR A 389 1.63 -13.51 2.80
N THR A 390 0.68 -14.02 3.57
CA THR A 390 -0.75 -14.06 3.24
C THR A 390 -1.64 -13.31 4.24
N GLN A 391 -1.05 -12.48 5.10
CA GLN A 391 -1.76 -11.75 6.15
C GLN A 391 -1.69 -10.24 5.96
N GLY A 392 -1.51 -9.78 4.72
CA GLY A 392 -1.49 -8.36 4.41
C GLY A 392 -2.87 -7.70 4.60
N ILE A 393 -2.86 -6.45 4.99
CA ILE A 393 -4.08 -5.65 5.19
C ILE A 393 -4.44 -4.80 3.97
N VAL A 394 -3.45 -4.49 3.15
CA VAL A 394 -3.61 -3.77 1.87
C VAL A 394 -3.69 -4.76 0.72
N MET A 395 -2.66 -5.56 0.54
CA MET A 395 -2.67 -6.72 -0.34
C MET A 395 -2.67 -7.97 0.51
N GLN A 396 -3.60 -8.88 0.27
CA GLN A 396 -3.70 -10.09 1.07
C GLN A 396 -2.41 -10.92 0.96
N ASP A 397 -1.90 -11.09 -0.27
CA ASP A 397 -0.76 -11.93 -0.58
C ASP A 397 0.42 -11.11 -1.13
N TYR A 398 1.58 -11.27 -0.51
CA TYR A 398 2.86 -10.77 -1.01
C TYR A 398 3.71 -11.96 -1.45
N GLN A 399 3.63 -12.28 -2.73
CA GLN A 399 4.37 -13.37 -3.36
C GLN A 399 5.51 -12.80 -4.21
N TYR A 400 6.65 -13.46 -4.15
CA TYR A 400 7.82 -13.21 -5.00
C TYR A 400 8.23 -14.53 -5.65
N THR A 401 8.77 -14.48 -6.86
CA THR A 401 9.30 -15.65 -7.58
C THR A 401 10.65 -15.31 -8.17
N ALA A 402 11.37 -16.33 -8.64
CA ALA A 402 12.67 -16.13 -9.28
C ALA A 402 12.59 -15.21 -10.52
N GLU A 403 11.42 -15.16 -11.17
CA GLU A 403 11.18 -14.33 -12.36
C GLU A 403 10.77 -12.90 -12.00
N THR A 404 10.22 -12.66 -10.80
CA THR A 404 9.67 -11.35 -10.45
C THR A 404 10.55 -10.54 -9.51
N ILE A 405 11.40 -11.17 -8.70
CA ILE A 405 12.23 -10.45 -7.74
C ILE A 405 13.08 -9.36 -8.41
N PRO A 406 13.25 -8.22 -7.75
CA PRO A 406 12.79 -7.85 -6.42
C PRO A 406 11.32 -7.40 -6.33
N ASP A 407 10.56 -7.39 -7.44
CA ASP A 407 9.16 -6.98 -7.47
C ASP A 407 8.24 -8.07 -6.92
N PRO A 408 7.12 -7.68 -6.28
CA PRO A 408 6.04 -8.61 -5.99
C PRO A 408 5.38 -9.11 -7.30
N VAL A 409 4.74 -10.28 -7.24
CA VAL A 409 3.90 -10.76 -8.34
C VAL A 409 2.69 -9.84 -8.49
N VAL A 410 2.54 -9.22 -9.67
CA VAL A 410 1.45 -8.30 -10.00
C VAL A 410 0.37 -9.02 -10.79
N GLY A 411 -0.91 -8.72 -10.54
CA GLY A 411 -2.03 -9.25 -11.30
C GLY A 411 -3.27 -9.54 -10.45
N LYS A 412 -4.31 -10.09 -11.09
CA LYS A 412 -5.59 -10.42 -10.43
C LYS A 412 -5.37 -11.42 -9.27
N GLY A 413 -5.84 -11.07 -8.08
CA GLY A 413 -5.64 -11.86 -6.86
C GLY A 413 -4.24 -11.75 -6.24
N LYS A 414 -3.42 -10.87 -6.76
CA LYS A 414 -2.08 -10.55 -6.29
C LYS A 414 -1.95 -9.04 -6.12
N TYR A 415 -0.74 -8.53 -6.21
CA TYR A 415 -0.49 -7.10 -6.10
C TYR A 415 -1.12 -6.34 -7.28
N ILE A 416 -2.10 -5.47 -7.01
CA ILE A 416 -2.79 -4.70 -8.05
C ILE A 416 -3.26 -3.35 -7.49
N PHE A 417 -3.06 -2.31 -8.29
CA PHE A 417 -3.55 -0.96 -8.00
C PHE A 417 -4.67 -0.59 -8.97
N PRO A 418 -5.88 -0.33 -8.48
CA PRO A 418 -6.93 0.24 -9.32
C PRO A 418 -6.62 1.70 -9.66
N VAL A 419 -7.03 2.14 -10.84
CA VAL A 419 -7.11 3.57 -11.16
C VAL A 419 -8.39 4.11 -10.56
N LEU A 420 -8.27 5.20 -9.85
CA LEU A 420 -9.36 5.91 -9.24
C LEU A 420 -9.40 7.37 -9.72
N GLN A 421 -10.55 7.98 -9.55
CA GLN A 421 -10.76 9.41 -9.75
C GLN A 421 -11.32 10.02 -8.48
N TYR A 422 -10.84 11.19 -8.09
CA TYR A 422 -11.25 11.86 -6.87
C TYR A 422 -12.49 12.71 -7.04
N PHE A 423 -13.37 12.68 -6.03
CA PHE A 423 -14.58 13.49 -5.92
C PHE A 423 -14.84 13.85 -4.48
N SER A 424 -14.78 15.13 -4.15
CA SER A 424 -15.08 15.65 -2.81
C SER A 424 -14.40 14.90 -1.66
N GLY A 425 -13.13 14.53 -1.85
CA GLY A 425 -12.32 13.85 -0.85
C GLY A 425 -12.42 12.32 -0.86
N GLU A 426 -13.14 11.74 -1.83
CA GLU A 426 -13.24 10.29 -1.99
C GLU A 426 -12.64 9.83 -3.32
N GLY A 427 -11.84 8.78 -3.29
CA GLY A 427 -11.39 8.08 -4.50
C GLY A 427 -12.44 7.06 -4.97
N LYS A 428 -12.90 7.18 -6.20
CA LYS A 428 -13.82 6.21 -6.82
C LYS A 428 -13.07 5.41 -7.88
N ILE A 429 -13.07 4.09 -7.76
CA ILE A 429 -12.42 3.20 -8.74
C ILE A 429 -13.14 3.34 -10.09
N ILE A 430 -12.36 3.64 -11.13
CA ILE A 430 -12.83 3.74 -12.53
C ILE A 430 -12.26 2.63 -13.41
N TYR A 431 -11.18 1.95 -12.99
CA TYR A 431 -10.53 0.86 -13.70
C TYR A 431 -9.82 -0.11 -12.71
N PRO A 432 -9.80 -1.43 -12.90
CA PRO A 432 -10.37 -2.16 -14.05
C PRO A 432 -11.91 -2.20 -14.05
N PRO A 433 -12.56 -2.50 -15.20
CA PRO A 433 -14.02 -2.48 -15.32
C PRO A 433 -14.76 -3.34 -14.29
N ASP A 434 -14.22 -4.52 -13.95
CA ASP A 434 -14.81 -5.43 -12.96
C ASP A 434 -14.87 -4.82 -11.53
N TRP A 435 -14.07 -3.81 -11.24
CA TRP A 435 -13.99 -3.15 -9.92
C TRP A 435 -14.54 -1.72 -9.96
N ALA A 436 -14.79 -1.21 -11.15
CA ALA A 436 -15.24 0.17 -11.33
C ALA A 436 -16.60 0.40 -10.66
N VAL A 437 -16.66 1.38 -9.78
CA VAL A 437 -17.90 1.85 -9.12
C VAL A 437 -18.42 3.12 -9.78
N GLN A 438 -17.63 3.70 -10.68
CA GLN A 438 -17.98 4.92 -11.42
C GLN A 438 -17.27 4.92 -12.78
N LYS A 439 -17.84 5.65 -13.76
CA LYS A 439 -17.17 5.94 -15.03
C LYS A 439 -16.31 7.18 -14.89
N LEU A 440 -15.21 7.24 -15.66
CA LEU A 440 -14.40 8.44 -15.77
C LEU A 440 -15.24 9.64 -16.16
N GLN A 441 -15.04 10.77 -15.49
CA GLN A 441 -15.68 12.06 -15.79
C GLN A 441 -14.60 13.07 -16.19
N PRO A 442 -14.75 13.76 -17.33
CA PRO A 442 -13.88 14.90 -17.64
C PRO A 442 -14.12 16.04 -16.63
N LYS A 443 -13.12 16.88 -16.44
CA LYS A 443 -13.28 18.12 -15.66
C LYS A 443 -14.31 19.00 -16.40
N PRO A 444 -15.30 19.57 -15.68
CA PRO A 444 -16.34 20.44 -16.27
C PRO A 444 -15.80 21.66 -16.99
#